data_ee4bdfda83299ed4b732c34ce05e58f2
#
_entry.id   ee4bdfda83299ed4b732c34ce05e58f2
#
_cell.length_a   1.000
_cell.length_b   1.000
_cell.length_c   1.000
_cell.angle_alpha   90.00
_cell.angle_beta   90.00
_cell.angle_gamma   90.00
#
_symmetry.space_group_name_H-M   'P 1'
#
loop_
_entity.id
_entity.type
_entity.pdbx_description
1 polymer ?
#
loop_
_entity_poly.entity_id
_entity_poly.type
_entity_poly.pdbx_seq_one_letter_code
_entity_poly.pdbx_strand_id
1 'polypeptide(L)'
;MLAGAAAAILVFADPTRSDVWTEDCSLVLGNMHLMAHALGLGSCWVQGRLRQSETEAESTDAYCRRLLNVPDPYTLEAILSLGHPAEQPAPSDPAQLPWAKVHRETF
;
A
#
# COMPACT_ATOMS: atom_id res chain seq x y z
N MET A 1 2.84 12.87 -2.26
CA MET A 1 2.00 11.71 -2.67
C MET A 1 0.57 11.82 -2.13
N LEU A 2 0.36 11.82 -0.82
CA LEU A 2 -1.02 11.88 -0.28
C LEU A 2 -1.72 13.23 -0.50
N ALA A 3 -1.01 14.36 -0.36
CA ALA A 3 -1.61 15.70 -0.45
C ALA A 3 -2.24 16.03 -1.82
N GLY A 4 -1.83 15.35 -2.88
CA GLY A 4 -2.40 15.54 -4.24
C GLY A 4 -3.37 14.44 -4.66
N ALA A 5 -3.63 13.44 -3.80
CA ALA A 5 -4.53 12.35 -4.11
C ALA A 5 -6.00 12.75 -3.89
N ALA A 6 -6.89 12.26 -4.76
CA ALA A 6 -8.33 12.51 -4.61
C ALA A 6 -8.94 11.70 -3.46
N ALA A 7 -8.38 10.54 -3.16
CA ALA A 7 -8.80 9.66 -2.07
C ALA A 7 -7.62 8.83 -1.54
N ALA A 8 -7.80 8.26 -0.35
CA ALA A 8 -6.86 7.32 0.23
C ALA A 8 -7.63 6.21 0.96
N ILE A 9 -7.14 4.98 0.84
CA ILE A 9 -7.62 3.82 1.58
C ILE A 9 -6.52 3.42 2.56
N LEU A 10 -6.82 3.42 3.85
CA LEU A 10 -5.90 3.01 4.89
C LEU A 10 -6.26 1.58 5.33
N VAL A 11 -5.29 0.69 5.36
CA VAL A 11 -5.50 -0.71 5.73
C VAL A 11 -4.93 -0.96 7.11
N PHE A 12 -5.83 -1.31 8.02
CA PHE A 12 -5.53 -1.67 9.40
C PHE A 12 -5.89 -3.13 9.64
N ALA A 13 -5.17 -3.79 10.50
CA ALA A 13 -5.51 -5.11 11.01
C ALA A 13 -5.26 -5.21 12.52
N ASP A 14 -5.84 -6.24 13.12
CA ASP A 14 -5.60 -6.62 14.50
C ASP A 14 -4.43 -7.62 14.57
N PRO A 15 -3.23 -7.18 14.98
CA PRO A 15 -2.04 -8.04 15.03
C PRO A 15 -2.14 -9.14 16.10
N THR A 16 -3.13 -9.08 17.00
CA THR A 16 -3.33 -10.10 18.03
C THR A 16 -4.08 -11.33 17.50
N ARG A 17 -4.71 -11.22 16.33
CA ARG A 17 -5.53 -12.27 15.73
C ARG A 17 -4.79 -13.11 14.67
N SER A 18 -3.71 -12.58 14.12
CA SER A 18 -2.93 -13.24 13.07
C SER A 18 -1.49 -12.81 13.15
N ASP A 19 -0.56 -13.74 13.10
CA ASP A 19 0.88 -13.50 13.02
C ASP A 19 1.34 -13.15 11.60
N VAL A 20 0.48 -13.39 10.60
CA VAL A 20 0.68 -13.04 9.18
C VAL A 20 -0.18 -11.85 8.73
N TRP A 21 -0.58 -11.01 9.67
CA TRP A 21 -1.47 -9.87 9.37
C TRP A 21 -0.88 -8.88 8.36
N THR A 22 0.44 -8.73 8.31
CA THR A 22 1.13 -7.83 7.37
C THR A 22 1.04 -8.36 5.95
N GLU A 23 1.20 -9.67 5.77
CA GLU A 23 1.07 -10.36 4.49
C GLU A 23 -0.38 -10.28 3.99
N ASP A 24 -1.34 -10.53 4.87
CA ASP A 24 -2.77 -10.42 4.55
C ASP A 24 -3.12 -9.00 4.09
N CYS A 25 -2.71 -7.97 4.83
CA CYS A 25 -2.92 -6.57 4.47
C CYS A 25 -2.22 -6.20 3.16
N SER A 26 -1.01 -6.71 2.94
CA SER A 26 -0.25 -6.47 1.72
C SER A 26 -0.95 -7.07 0.50
N LEU A 27 -1.51 -8.28 0.64
CA LEU A 27 -2.29 -8.92 -0.42
C LEU A 27 -3.57 -8.13 -0.74
N VAL A 28 -4.28 -7.65 0.27
CA VAL A 28 -5.46 -6.79 0.10
C VAL A 28 -5.10 -5.51 -0.66
N LEU A 29 -4.02 -4.83 -0.25
CA LEU A 29 -3.54 -3.62 -0.92
C LEU A 29 -3.12 -3.89 -2.37
N GLY A 30 -2.43 -5.01 -2.62
CA GLY A 30 -2.05 -5.43 -3.98
C GLY A 30 -3.26 -5.64 -4.88
N ASN A 31 -4.30 -6.32 -4.38
CA ASN A 31 -5.55 -6.52 -5.12
C ASN A 31 -6.28 -5.20 -5.40
N MET A 32 -6.33 -4.28 -4.43
CA MET A 32 -6.91 -2.95 -4.63
C MET A 32 -6.12 -2.13 -5.65
N HIS A 33 -4.79 -2.25 -5.68
CA HIS A 33 -3.92 -1.59 -6.65
C HIS A 33 -4.21 -2.07 -8.08
N LEU A 34 -4.34 -3.39 -8.26
CA LEU A 34 -4.73 -3.98 -9.55
C LEU A 34 -6.15 -3.55 -9.97
N MET A 35 -7.09 -3.52 -9.03
CA MET A 35 -8.45 -3.06 -9.32
C MET A 35 -8.49 -1.59 -9.70
N ALA A 36 -7.74 -0.72 -9.02
CA ALA A 36 -7.62 0.68 -9.38
C ALA A 36 -7.15 0.85 -10.82
N HIS A 37 -6.11 0.11 -11.22
CA HIS A 37 -5.62 0.10 -12.59
C HIS A 37 -6.69 -0.36 -13.60
N ALA A 38 -7.42 -1.44 -13.29
CA ALA A 38 -8.50 -1.95 -14.15
C ALA A 38 -9.63 -0.94 -14.33
N LEU A 39 -9.84 -0.05 -13.35
CA LEU A 39 -10.82 1.04 -13.40
C LEU A 39 -10.29 2.33 -14.03
N GLY A 40 -9.06 2.33 -14.55
CA GLY A 40 -8.43 3.52 -15.14
C GLY A 40 -7.97 4.56 -14.11
N LEU A 41 -7.85 4.16 -12.84
CA LEU A 41 -7.34 5.01 -11.77
C LEU A 41 -5.83 4.81 -11.57
N GLY A 42 -5.15 5.90 -11.22
CA GLY A 42 -3.80 5.84 -10.66
C GLY A 42 -3.86 5.51 -9.18
N SER A 43 -2.91 4.72 -8.71
CA SER A 43 -2.76 4.41 -7.28
C SER A 43 -1.30 4.28 -6.89
N CYS A 44 -1.00 4.56 -5.63
CA CYS A 44 0.35 4.46 -5.10
C CYS A 44 0.31 3.89 -3.69
N TRP A 45 1.16 2.89 -3.43
CA TRP A 45 1.42 2.36 -2.11
C TRP A 45 2.25 3.35 -1.29
N VAL A 46 1.72 3.77 -0.16
CA VAL A 46 2.42 4.63 0.80
C VAL A 46 2.61 3.82 2.09
N GLN A 47 3.85 3.46 2.38
CA GLN A 47 4.17 2.67 3.57
C GLN A 47 3.85 3.45 4.84
N GLY A 48 3.02 2.87 5.72
CA GLY A 48 2.65 3.43 7.01
C GLY A 48 3.35 2.76 8.17
N ARG A 49 3.33 1.43 8.22
CA ARG A 49 3.97 0.63 9.27
C ARG A 49 5.47 0.91 9.35
N LEU A 50 5.98 1.07 10.56
CA LEU A 50 7.39 1.36 10.85
C LEU A 50 7.91 2.66 10.19
N ARG A 51 7.02 3.63 9.97
CA ARG A 51 7.38 4.97 9.48
C ARG A 51 7.01 6.03 10.50
N GLN A 52 7.75 7.13 10.48
CA GLN A 52 7.45 8.32 11.25
C GLN A 52 6.50 9.23 10.45
N SER A 53 5.69 10.01 11.17
CA SER A 53 4.90 11.09 10.58
C SER A 53 5.80 12.22 10.07
N GLU A 54 5.26 13.14 9.27
CA GLU A 54 6.02 14.30 8.77
C GLU A 54 6.64 15.15 9.88
N THR A 55 6.01 15.20 11.04
CA THR A 55 6.49 15.96 12.19
C THR A 55 7.53 15.21 13.01
N GLU A 56 7.77 13.93 12.72
CA GLU A 56 8.61 13.01 13.49
C GLU A 56 8.27 12.92 15.00
N ALA A 57 7.17 13.55 15.42
CA ALA A 57 6.73 13.55 16.81
C ALA A 57 6.02 12.26 17.21
N GLU A 58 5.45 11.55 16.26
CA GLU A 58 4.74 10.29 16.45
C GLU A 58 4.92 9.39 15.21
N SER A 59 4.64 8.09 15.35
CA SER A 59 4.63 7.18 14.20
C SER A 59 3.48 7.51 13.25
N THR A 60 3.62 7.13 11.97
CA THR A 60 2.54 7.26 10.98
C THR A 60 1.29 6.50 11.44
N ASP A 61 1.47 5.33 12.06
CA ASP A 61 0.37 4.55 12.65
C ASP A 61 -0.38 5.36 13.71
N ALA A 62 0.32 5.90 14.72
CA ALA A 62 -0.30 6.68 15.79
C ALA A 62 -1.02 7.92 15.25
N TYR A 63 -0.40 8.62 14.30
CA TYR A 63 -1.00 9.77 13.62
C TYR A 63 -2.31 9.41 12.92
N CYS A 64 -2.31 8.36 12.08
CA CYS A 64 -3.49 7.93 11.33
C CYS A 64 -4.59 7.41 12.25
N ARG A 65 -4.25 6.63 13.28
CA ARG A 65 -5.22 6.14 14.27
C ARG A 65 -5.89 7.28 15.01
N ARG A 66 -5.13 8.26 15.46
CA ARG A 66 -5.65 9.46 16.12
C ARG A 66 -6.56 10.27 15.21
N LEU A 67 -6.14 10.49 13.96
CA LEU A 67 -6.90 11.27 12.97
C LEU A 67 -8.26 10.63 12.64
N LEU A 68 -8.30 9.30 12.56
CA LEU A 68 -9.48 8.54 12.11
C LEU A 68 -10.24 7.88 13.27
N ASN A 69 -9.83 8.10 14.52
CA ASN A 69 -10.40 7.48 15.71
C ASN A 69 -10.40 5.94 15.64
N VAL A 70 -9.32 5.36 15.12
CA VAL A 70 -9.16 3.90 15.04
C VAL A 70 -8.79 3.35 16.43
N PRO A 71 -9.59 2.42 16.98
CA PRO A 71 -9.34 1.90 18.33
C PRO A 71 -8.20 0.87 18.37
N ASP A 72 -7.70 0.60 19.57
CA ASP A 72 -6.87 -0.58 19.82
C ASP A 72 -7.68 -1.87 19.53
N PRO A 73 -7.05 -2.96 19.11
CA PRO A 73 -5.62 -3.14 18.82
C PRO A 73 -5.23 -2.90 17.35
N TYR A 74 -6.10 -2.27 16.56
CA TYR A 74 -5.85 -2.10 15.12
C TYR A 74 -4.58 -1.29 14.84
N THR A 75 -3.75 -1.81 13.94
CA THR A 75 -2.46 -1.25 13.54
C THR A 75 -2.43 -1.03 12.04
N LEU A 76 -1.89 0.10 11.61
CA LEU A 76 -1.77 0.46 10.19
C LEU A 76 -0.67 -0.35 9.51
N GLU A 77 -0.98 -1.00 8.38
CA GLU A 77 0.05 -1.52 7.49
C GLU A 77 0.50 -0.47 6.49
N ALA A 78 -0.42 -0.01 5.64
CA ALA A 78 -0.09 0.95 4.60
C ALA A 78 -1.33 1.70 4.12
N ILE A 79 -1.09 2.66 3.25
CA ILE A 79 -2.10 3.55 2.66
C ILE A 79 -2.02 3.39 1.14
N LEU A 80 -3.15 3.21 0.49
CA LEU A 80 -3.26 3.29 -0.97
C LEU A 80 -3.84 4.64 -1.35
N SER A 81 -3.03 5.52 -1.93
CA SER A 81 -3.54 6.77 -2.51
C SER A 81 -4.15 6.50 -3.88
N LEU A 82 -5.22 7.21 -4.20
CA LEU A 82 -6.02 7.03 -5.42
C LEU A 82 -6.29 8.37 -6.09
N GLY A 83 -6.30 8.37 -7.42
CA GLY A 83 -6.65 9.56 -8.21
C GLY A 83 -6.68 9.27 -9.69
N HIS A 84 -7.10 10.25 -10.48
CA HIS A 84 -6.95 10.17 -11.92
C HIS A 84 -5.47 10.42 -12.28
N PRO A 85 -4.82 9.54 -13.08
CA PRO A 85 -3.43 9.70 -13.43
C PRO A 85 -3.26 10.93 -14.35
N ALA A 86 -2.29 11.79 -14.05
CA ALA A 86 -1.91 12.90 -14.92
C ALA A 86 -1.08 12.45 -16.12
N GLU A 87 -0.44 11.29 -15.99
CA GLU A 87 0.43 10.70 -17.01
C GLU A 87 0.07 9.23 -17.21
N GLN A 88 0.18 8.76 -18.44
CA GLN A 88 0.02 7.35 -18.79
C GLN A 88 1.33 6.86 -19.43
N PRO A 89 2.27 6.34 -18.64
CA PRO A 89 3.51 5.81 -19.17
C PRO A 89 3.24 4.63 -20.12
N ALA A 90 4.10 4.45 -21.10
CA ALA A 90 4.02 3.29 -21.98
C ALA A 90 4.14 1.98 -21.17
N PRO A 91 3.45 0.91 -21.58
CA PRO A 91 3.59 -0.39 -20.95
C PRO A 91 5.06 -0.85 -20.93
N SER A 92 5.45 -1.52 -19.84
CA SER A 92 6.78 -2.14 -19.77
C SER A 92 6.93 -3.21 -20.85
N ASP A 93 8.10 -3.24 -21.49
CA ASP A 93 8.42 -4.29 -22.47
C ASP A 93 8.71 -5.61 -21.73
N PRO A 94 7.93 -6.68 -21.97
CA PRO A 94 8.17 -7.98 -21.34
C PRO A 94 9.56 -8.57 -21.66
N ALA A 95 10.18 -8.20 -22.77
CA ALA A 95 11.53 -8.67 -23.14
C ALA A 95 12.61 -8.11 -22.20
N GLN A 96 12.36 -6.98 -21.54
CA GLN A 96 13.29 -6.35 -20.60
C GLN A 96 13.14 -6.85 -19.15
N LEU A 97 12.21 -7.76 -18.89
CA LEU A 97 12.05 -8.34 -17.57
C LEU A 97 13.27 -9.23 -17.23
N PRO A 98 13.66 -9.31 -15.95
CA PRO A 98 14.84 -10.05 -15.53
C PRO A 98 14.59 -11.56 -15.51
N TRP A 99 14.35 -12.14 -16.68
CA TRP A 99 14.02 -13.56 -16.86
C TRP A 99 15.07 -14.52 -16.28
N ALA A 100 16.33 -14.08 -16.14
CA ALA A 100 17.37 -14.84 -15.48
C ALA A 100 17.09 -15.13 -13.98
N LYS A 101 16.12 -14.43 -13.38
CA LYS A 101 15.65 -14.69 -12.01
C LYS A 101 14.53 -15.73 -11.94
N VAL A 102 14.03 -16.19 -13.09
CA VAL A 102 12.98 -17.19 -13.17
C VAL A 102 13.61 -18.55 -13.40
N HIS A 103 13.55 -19.39 -12.40
CA HIS A 103 14.05 -20.77 -12.46
C HIS A 103 12.87 -21.74 -12.63
N ARG A 104 13.08 -22.84 -13.35
CA ARG A 104 12.08 -23.88 -13.54
C ARG A 104 12.57 -25.15 -12.85
N GLU A 105 11.77 -25.68 -11.92
CA GLU A 105 11.95 -26.93 -11.16
C GLU A 105 13.14 -26.91 -10.19
N THR A 106 14.28 -26.39 -10.60
CA THR A 106 15.47 -26.28 -9.75
C THR A 106 16.05 -24.87 -9.82
N PHE A 107 16.73 -24.47 -8.75
CA PHE A 107 17.40 -23.17 -8.65
C PHE A 107 18.78 -23.23 -9.31
#